data_b927724957972fdc43608a8f5ff6a2a8
#
_entry.id   b927724957972fdc43608a8f5ff6a2a8
#
_cell.length_a   1.000
_cell.length_b   1.000
_cell.length_c   1.000
_cell.angle_alpha   90.00
_cell.angle_beta   90.00
_cell.angle_gamma   90.00
#
_symmetry.space_group_name_H-M   'P 1'
#
loop_
_entity.id
_entity.type
_entity.pdbx_description
1 polymer ?
#
loop_
_entity_poly.entity_id
_entity_poly.type
_entity_poly.pdbx_seq_one_letter_code
_entity_poly.pdbx_strand_id
1 'polypeptide(L)'
;MDYNGGCMDVEKTLLQQIRDKEQEYSKKLDTVKQETDAQIATARAKKEKALLDAERTGKIAAEELLRKEQQKTDIEIEQMKKAAVAQTETAKLRGERNLPLATDKIVSYVIME
;
A
#
# COMPACT_ATOMS: atom_id res chain seq x y z
N MET A 1 -74.00 -41.85 4.68
CA MET A 1 -73.23 -40.90 3.94
C MET A 1 -73.04 -39.60 4.72
N ASP A 2 -71.90 -39.35 5.18
CA ASP A 2 -71.65 -38.16 5.98
C ASP A 2 -71.18 -37.02 5.09
N TYR A 3 -72.07 -36.17 4.68
CA TYR A 3 -71.75 -34.97 3.95
C TYR A 3 -70.85 -34.04 4.78
N ASN A 4 -71.03 -34.05 6.07
CA ASN A 4 -70.17 -33.27 7.00
C ASN A 4 -68.77 -33.78 7.10
N GLY A 5 -68.57 -35.13 7.02
CA GLY A 5 -67.22 -35.72 7.04
C GLY A 5 -66.40 -35.39 5.79
N GLY A 6 -67.05 -35.34 4.60
CA GLY A 6 -66.39 -34.96 3.38
C GLY A 6 -65.97 -33.49 3.36
N CYS A 7 -66.78 -32.59 3.89
CA CYS A 7 -66.42 -31.15 4.02
C CYS A 7 -65.29 -30.96 5.02
N MET A 8 -65.30 -31.65 6.14
CA MET A 8 -64.24 -31.60 7.13
C MET A 8 -62.92 -32.11 6.58
N ASP A 9 -62.94 -33.17 5.79
CA ASP A 9 -61.72 -33.73 5.16
C ASP A 9 -61.15 -32.77 4.13
N VAL A 10 -61.98 -32.08 3.34
CA VAL A 10 -61.54 -31.05 2.39
C VAL A 10 -60.94 -29.86 3.11
N GLU A 11 -61.57 -29.42 4.21
CA GLU A 11 -61.01 -28.32 5.03
C GLU A 11 -59.70 -28.71 5.68
N LYS A 12 -59.58 -29.92 6.24
CA LYS A 12 -58.32 -30.45 6.76
C LYS A 12 -57.22 -30.51 5.68
N THR A 13 -57.60 -30.95 4.49
CA THR A 13 -56.65 -31.04 3.37
C THR A 13 -56.17 -29.67 2.93
N LEU A 14 -57.06 -28.71 2.87
CA LEU A 14 -56.70 -27.31 2.55
C LEU A 14 -55.82 -26.70 3.63
N LEU A 15 -56.18 -26.91 4.91
CA LEU A 15 -55.36 -26.45 6.03
C LEU A 15 -53.97 -27.14 6.05
N GLN A 16 -53.94 -28.39 5.72
CA GLN A 16 -52.67 -29.14 5.64
C GLN A 16 -51.82 -28.64 4.49
N GLN A 17 -52.40 -28.35 3.35
CA GLN A 17 -51.68 -27.74 2.21
C GLN A 17 -51.14 -26.36 2.55
N ILE A 18 -51.91 -25.53 3.26
CA ILE A 18 -51.46 -24.21 3.72
C ILE A 18 -50.29 -24.35 4.69
N ARG A 19 -50.35 -25.25 5.65
CA ARG A 19 -49.27 -25.55 6.60
C ARG A 19 -48.01 -26.04 5.89
N ASP A 20 -48.18 -26.93 4.92
CA ASP A 20 -47.06 -27.45 4.14
C ASP A 20 -46.38 -26.34 3.35
N LYS A 21 -47.16 -25.46 2.77
CA LYS A 21 -46.63 -24.28 2.07
C LYS A 21 -45.94 -23.31 3.00
N GLU A 22 -46.51 -23.05 4.16
CA GLU A 22 -45.86 -22.18 5.17
C GLU A 22 -44.55 -22.77 5.62
N GLN A 23 -44.50 -24.08 5.86
CA GLN A 23 -43.23 -24.75 6.23
C GLN A 23 -42.19 -24.72 5.10
N GLU A 24 -42.64 -24.91 3.87
CA GLU A 24 -41.79 -24.85 2.68
C GLU A 24 -41.16 -23.45 2.53
N TYR A 25 -42.00 -22.42 2.63
CA TYR A 25 -41.51 -21.04 2.57
C TYR A 25 -40.61 -20.67 3.73
N SER A 26 -40.91 -21.15 4.95
CA SER A 26 -40.08 -20.95 6.11
C SER A 26 -38.70 -21.56 5.91
N LYS A 27 -38.62 -22.78 5.38
CA LYS A 27 -37.35 -23.45 5.06
C LYS A 27 -36.59 -22.72 3.96
N LYS A 28 -37.28 -22.24 2.93
CA LYS A 28 -36.64 -21.43 1.87
C LYS A 28 -36.08 -20.14 2.40
N LEU A 29 -36.79 -19.46 3.30
CA LEU A 29 -36.33 -18.24 3.93
C LEU A 29 -35.08 -18.51 4.79
N ASP A 30 -35.08 -19.58 5.56
CA ASP A 30 -33.93 -19.99 6.37
C ASP A 30 -32.71 -20.31 5.49
N THR A 31 -32.93 -21.03 4.40
CA THR A 31 -31.87 -21.37 3.44
C THR A 31 -31.29 -20.11 2.81
N VAL A 32 -32.13 -19.20 2.33
CA VAL A 32 -31.69 -17.93 1.74
C VAL A 32 -30.91 -17.10 2.76
N LYS A 33 -31.39 -17.06 3.99
CA LYS A 33 -30.72 -16.35 5.09
C LYS A 33 -29.34 -16.93 5.35
N GLN A 34 -29.23 -18.25 5.44
CA GLN A 34 -27.94 -18.93 5.64
C GLN A 34 -26.98 -18.69 4.47
N GLU A 35 -27.49 -18.79 3.24
CA GLU A 35 -26.70 -18.53 2.04
C GLU A 35 -26.21 -17.07 1.99
N THR A 36 -27.08 -16.14 2.34
CA THR A 36 -26.74 -14.72 2.38
C THR A 36 -25.69 -14.43 3.46
N ASP A 37 -25.88 -14.98 4.65
CA ASP A 37 -24.90 -14.85 5.75
C ASP A 37 -23.54 -15.44 5.37
N ALA A 38 -23.54 -16.60 4.71
CA ALA A 38 -22.31 -17.22 4.20
C ALA A 38 -21.63 -16.37 3.14
N GLN A 39 -22.39 -15.77 2.22
CA GLN A 39 -21.87 -14.87 1.19
C GLN A 39 -21.26 -13.61 1.81
N ILE A 40 -21.91 -13.04 2.81
CA ILE A 40 -21.40 -11.88 3.53
C ILE A 40 -20.10 -12.23 4.26
N ALA A 41 -20.06 -13.36 4.95
CA ALA A 41 -18.85 -13.83 5.64
C ALA A 41 -17.70 -14.05 4.66
N THR A 42 -17.96 -14.65 3.50
CA THR A 42 -16.96 -14.86 2.44
C THR A 42 -16.47 -13.53 1.88
N ALA A 43 -17.38 -12.60 1.62
CA ALA A 43 -17.05 -11.27 1.11
C ALA A 43 -16.17 -10.49 2.11
N ARG A 44 -16.50 -10.56 3.39
CA ARG A 44 -15.70 -9.92 4.46
C ARG A 44 -14.30 -10.52 4.54
N ALA A 45 -14.20 -11.86 4.48
CA ALA A 45 -12.90 -12.53 4.49
C ALA A 45 -12.04 -12.15 3.28
N LYS A 46 -12.65 -12.08 2.09
CA LYS A 46 -11.97 -11.62 0.87
C LYS A 46 -11.52 -10.17 0.98
N LYS A 47 -12.36 -9.31 1.56
CA LYS A 47 -12.03 -7.91 1.80
C LYS A 47 -10.82 -7.77 2.73
N GLU A 48 -10.81 -8.48 3.85
CA GLU A 48 -9.69 -8.45 4.80
C GLU A 48 -8.40 -8.92 4.14
N LYS A 49 -8.46 -10.02 3.41
CA LYS A 49 -7.32 -10.54 2.67
C LYS A 49 -6.80 -9.54 1.65
N ALA A 50 -7.71 -8.94 0.87
CA ALA A 50 -7.34 -7.93 -0.12
C ALA A 50 -6.69 -6.71 0.52
N LEU A 51 -7.20 -6.24 1.66
CA LEU A 51 -6.61 -5.13 2.42
C LEU A 51 -5.21 -5.47 2.94
N LEU A 52 -5.03 -6.64 3.52
CA LEU A 52 -3.73 -7.11 4.01
C LEU A 52 -2.73 -7.25 2.87
N ASP A 53 -3.15 -7.82 1.74
CA ASP A 53 -2.29 -7.99 0.57
C ASP A 53 -1.90 -6.63 -0.02
N ALA A 54 -2.85 -5.69 -0.11
CA ALA A 54 -2.59 -4.33 -0.59
C ALA A 54 -1.64 -3.58 0.33
N GLU A 55 -1.82 -3.70 1.64
CA GLU A 55 -0.93 -3.10 2.64
C GLU A 55 0.48 -3.65 2.55
N ARG A 56 0.62 -4.97 2.43
CA ARG A 56 1.91 -5.64 2.26
C ARG A 56 2.60 -5.21 0.97
N THR A 57 1.87 -5.22 -0.14
CA THR A 57 2.39 -4.81 -1.45
C THR A 57 2.82 -3.35 -1.42
N GLY A 58 2.00 -2.48 -0.81
CA GLY A 58 2.32 -1.07 -0.64
C GLY A 58 3.57 -0.83 0.19
N LYS A 59 3.71 -1.56 1.29
CA LYS A 59 4.90 -1.52 2.16
C LYS A 59 6.17 -1.92 1.41
N ILE A 60 6.13 -3.03 0.70
CA ILE A 60 7.27 -3.54 -0.08
C ILE A 60 7.65 -2.54 -1.17
N ALA A 61 6.67 -1.99 -1.88
CA ALA A 61 6.91 -0.98 -2.92
C ALA A 61 7.52 0.30 -2.33
N ALA A 62 7.04 0.75 -1.17
CA ALA A 62 7.58 1.92 -0.49
C ALA A 62 9.01 1.69 -0.01
N GLU A 63 9.31 0.54 0.57
CA GLU A 63 10.67 0.18 1.01
C GLU A 63 11.64 0.12 -0.16
N GLU A 64 11.21 -0.46 -1.28
CA GLU A 64 12.03 -0.54 -2.49
C GLU A 64 12.29 0.84 -3.09
N LEU A 65 11.29 1.70 -3.11
CA LEU A 65 11.44 3.08 -3.57
C LEU A 65 12.41 3.85 -2.68
N LEU A 66 12.28 3.74 -1.35
CA LEU A 66 13.19 4.35 -0.40
C LEU A 66 14.63 3.87 -0.61
N ARG A 67 14.82 2.58 -0.81
CA ARG A 67 16.14 2.01 -1.07
C ARG A 67 16.77 2.57 -2.35
N LYS A 68 15.99 2.66 -3.42
CA LYS A 68 16.45 3.24 -4.70
C LYS A 68 16.84 4.70 -4.54
N GLU A 69 15.99 5.49 -3.88
CA GLU A 69 16.27 6.90 -3.65
C GLU A 69 17.48 7.10 -2.73
N GLN A 70 17.66 6.25 -1.73
CA GLN A 70 18.82 6.29 -0.86
C GLN A 70 20.12 5.96 -1.60
N GLN A 71 20.12 4.95 -2.46
CA GLN A 71 21.24 4.62 -3.32
C GLN A 71 21.59 5.78 -4.25
N LYS A 72 20.58 6.40 -4.84
CA LYS A 72 20.75 7.56 -5.72
C LYS A 72 21.37 8.75 -4.96
N THR A 73 20.86 9.00 -3.76
CA THR A 73 21.37 10.04 -2.88
C THR A 73 22.83 9.76 -2.47
N ASP A 74 23.16 8.52 -2.12
CA ASP A 74 24.50 8.11 -1.78
C ASP A 74 25.49 8.33 -2.93
N ILE A 75 25.07 8.02 -4.15
CA ILE A 75 25.86 8.27 -5.37
C ILE A 75 26.07 9.77 -5.56
N GLU A 76 25.05 10.57 -5.39
CA GLU A 76 25.14 12.04 -5.49
C GLU A 76 26.08 12.60 -4.43
N ILE A 77 25.99 12.12 -3.20
CA ILE A 77 26.90 12.52 -2.11
C ILE A 77 28.34 12.18 -2.45
N GLU A 78 28.62 10.98 -2.96
CA GLU A 78 29.95 10.59 -3.40
C GLU A 78 30.48 11.47 -4.51
N GLN A 79 29.66 11.81 -5.49
CA GLN A 79 30.04 12.72 -6.57
C GLN A 79 30.31 14.13 -6.05
N MET A 80 29.51 14.62 -5.12
CA MET A 80 29.71 15.92 -4.49
C MET A 80 31.02 15.95 -3.67
N LYS A 81 31.31 14.90 -2.93
CA LYS A 81 32.57 14.76 -2.19
C LYS A 81 33.78 14.78 -3.12
N LYS A 82 33.74 14.04 -4.20
CA LYS A 82 34.82 14.01 -5.20
C LYS A 82 34.99 15.38 -5.84
N ALA A 83 33.92 16.05 -6.19
CA ALA A 83 33.98 17.40 -6.75
C ALA A 83 34.54 18.41 -5.76
N ALA A 84 34.15 18.32 -4.49
CA ALA A 84 34.67 19.17 -3.42
C ALA A 84 36.19 18.95 -3.20
N VAL A 85 36.65 17.72 -3.18
CA VAL A 85 38.07 17.37 -3.09
C VAL A 85 38.83 17.93 -4.27
N ALA A 86 38.34 17.76 -5.49
CA ALA A 86 38.93 18.29 -6.71
C ALA A 86 39.04 19.81 -6.68
N GLN A 87 37.99 20.50 -6.24
CA GLN A 87 37.99 21.96 -6.10
C GLN A 87 39.00 22.43 -5.04
N THR A 88 39.09 21.73 -3.91
CA THR A 88 40.02 22.03 -2.86
C THR A 88 41.45 21.83 -3.35
N GLU A 89 41.74 20.74 -4.06
CA GLU A 89 43.05 20.51 -4.68
C GLU A 89 43.42 21.60 -5.69
N THR A 90 42.49 21.98 -6.55
CA THR A 90 42.70 23.05 -7.54
C THR A 90 42.98 24.39 -6.85
N ALA A 91 42.25 24.72 -5.80
CA ALA A 91 42.44 25.94 -5.03
C ALA A 91 43.82 25.92 -4.33
N LYS A 92 44.23 24.78 -3.78
CA LYS A 92 45.51 24.57 -3.14
C LYS A 92 46.68 24.78 -4.15
N LEU A 93 46.57 24.13 -5.32
CA LEU A 93 47.59 24.29 -6.38
C LEU A 93 47.69 25.73 -6.87
N ARG A 94 46.56 26.39 -7.01
CA ARG A 94 46.52 27.80 -7.41
C ARG A 94 47.17 28.68 -6.34
N GLY A 95 46.90 28.44 -5.08
CA GLY A 95 47.51 29.15 -3.98
C GLY A 95 49.01 28.94 -3.93
N GLU A 96 49.48 27.71 -4.08
CA GLU A 96 50.89 27.37 -4.13
C GLU A 96 51.62 28.04 -5.31
N ARG A 97 50.94 28.10 -6.48
CA ARG A 97 51.47 28.76 -7.66
C ARG A 97 51.56 30.29 -7.48
N ASN A 98 50.56 30.87 -6.85
CA ASN A 98 50.47 32.32 -6.66
C ASN A 98 51.33 32.82 -5.50
N LEU A 99 51.69 31.98 -4.56
CA LEU A 99 52.46 32.36 -3.39
C LEU A 99 53.86 32.92 -3.74
N PRO A 100 54.66 32.28 -4.64
CA PRO A 100 55.95 32.88 -5.09
C PRO A 100 55.74 34.17 -5.82
N LEU A 101 54.74 34.28 -6.68
CA LEU A 101 54.45 35.50 -7.43
C LEU A 101 54.09 36.67 -6.51
N ALA A 102 53.27 36.40 -5.49
CA ALA A 102 52.90 37.39 -4.49
C ALA A 102 54.12 37.83 -3.65
N THR A 103 54.97 36.86 -3.28
CA THR A 103 56.22 37.13 -2.54
C THR A 103 57.17 37.97 -3.34
N ASP A 104 57.39 37.64 -4.61
CA ASP A 104 58.20 38.39 -5.53
C ASP A 104 57.69 39.82 -5.70
N LYS A 105 56.40 39.99 -5.82
CA LYS A 105 55.76 41.31 -5.97
C LYS A 105 55.98 42.16 -4.71
N ILE A 106 55.84 41.62 -3.52
CA ILE A 106 56.07 42.29 -2.25
C ILE A 106 57.56 42.69 -2.14
N VAL A 107 58.47 41.78 -2.43
CA VAL A 107 59.93 42.08 -2.43
C VAL A 107 60.25 43.18 -3.43
N SER A 108 59.69 43.16 -4.62
CA SER A 108 59.84 44.22 -5.60
C SER A 108 59.42 45.59 -5.07
N TYR A 109 58.30 45.68 -4.39
CA TYR A 109 57.86 46.93 -3.77
C TYR A 109 58.78 47.41 -2.68
N VAL A 110 59.35 46.52 -1.87
CA VAL A 110 60.28 46.87 -0.81
C VAL A 110 61.65 47.34 -1.36
N ILE A 111 62.12 46.68 -2.42
CA ILE A 111 63.40 47.04 -3.06
C ILE A 111 63.31 48.38 -3.82
N MET A 112 62.14 48.72 -4.38
CA MET A 112 61.94 49.96 -5.09
C MET A 112 61.90 51.20 -4.22
N GLU A 113 61.67 51.02 -2.93
CA GLU A 113 61.75 52.11 -1.98
C GLU A 113 63.23 52.25 -1.52
#